data_1aab7be186d957181b11508f9b7e10af
#
_entry.id   1aab7be186d957181b11508f9b7e10af
#
_cell.length_a   1.000
_cell.length_b   1.000
_cell.length_c   1.000
_cell.angle_alpha   90.00
_cell.angle_beta   90.00
_cell.angle_gamma   90.00
#
_symmetry.space_group_name_H-M   'P 1'
#
loop_
_entity.id
_entity.type
_entity.pdbx_description
1 polymer ?
#
loop_
_entity_poly.entity_id
_entity_poly.type
_entity_poly.pdbx_seq_one_letter_code
_entity_poly.pdbx_strand_id
1 'polypeptide(L)'
;MWLGGPSTTLLVRAPARGGTALVTAYLAHDPAAPPLALTIRRLDTASEPPARTVSFAARTESAPAPEIPLEIVLHIRGRCDVYFFGSGWAGRVGPGSWIEAFTILPRHERAAAAIEYKGLSANGVETAWLPAGSVCGTTGRNTPLLGFAVRQKAGVAGARFDCEYSGSFESGAVSGPARNGAPCRSVSDNDPLEGLQLCIIDRSAAG
;
A
#
# COMPACT_ATOMS: atom_id res chain seq x y z
N MET A 1 -3.81 6.86 16.85
CA MET A 1 -2.99 7.47 17.93
C MET A 1 -1.66 7.87 17.31
N TRP A 2 -1.30 9.14 17.42
CA TRP A 2 -0.03 9.67 16.91
C TRP A 2 0.98 9.72 18.03
N LEU A 3 2.18 9.23 17.79
CA LEU A 3 3.30 9.30 18.71
C LEU A 3 4.36 10.20 18.07
N GLY A 4 4.77 11.25 18.76
CA GLY A 4 5.76 12.22 18.29
C GLY A 4 6.90 12.36 19.28
N GLY A 5 8.15 12.48 18.77
CA GLY A 5 9.34 12.72 19.57
C GLY A 5 10.39 11.61 19.46
N PRO A 6 11.64 11.89 19.91
CA PRO A 6 12.79 11.01 19.70
C PRO A 6 12.77 9.73 20.53
N SER A 7 11.88 9.62 21.53
CA SER A 7 11.78 8.44 22.40
C SER A 7 10.34 8.27 22.83
N THR A 8 9.58 7.51 22.04
CA THR A 8 8.17 7.25 22.34
C THR A 8 7.95 5.76 22.51
N THR A 9 7.26 5.37 23.57
CA THR A 9 6.93 3.97 23.85
C THR A 9 5.45 3.74 23.66
N LEU A 10 5.09 2.72 22.90
CA LEU A 10 3.73 2.23 22.73
C LEU A 10 3.59 0.88 23.40
N LEU A 11 2.64 0.76 24.33
CA LEU A 11 2.24 -0.51 24.91
C LEU A 11 1.06 -1.09 24.13
N VAL A 12 1.26 -2.25 23.53
CA VAL A 12 0.20 -2.97 22.79
C VAL A 12 -0.16 -4.23 23.60
N ARG A 13 -1.42 -4.34 24.00
CA ARG A 13 -1.95 -5.55 24.63
C ARG A 13 -2.48 -6.48 23.54
N ALA A 14 -1.82 -7.62 23.36
CA ALA A 14 -2.33 -8.64 22.44
C ALA A 14 -3.54 -9.38 23.05
N PRO A 15 -4.53 -9.76 22.26
CA PRO A 15 -5.60 -10.66 22.69
C PRO A 15 -5.05 -12.04 23.03
N ALA A 16 -5.77 -12.81 23.86
CA ALA A 16 -5.32 -14.12 24.38
C ALA A 16 -4.94 -15.15 23.29
N ARG A 17 -5.46 -14.99 22.07
CA ARG A 17 -5.16 -15.85 20.93
C ARG A 17 -4.01 -15.33 20.04
N GLY A 18 -3.29 -14.33 20.51
CA GLY A 18 -2.28 -13.64 19.70
C GLY A 18 -2.88 -12.61 18.74
N GLY A 19 -2.04 -11.89 18.03
CA GLY A 19 -2.45 -10.87 17.06
C GLY A 19 -1.23 -10.27 16.38
N THR A 20 -1.45 -9.67 15.24
CA THR A 20 -0.45 -8.91 14.49
C THR A 20 -0.68 -7.43 14.71
N ALA A 21 0.36 -6.67 15.04
CA ALA A 21 0.32 -5.22 15.09
C ALA A 21 1.08 -4.66 13.88
N LEU A 22 0.46 -3.77 13.13
CA LEU A 22 1.12 -2.99 12.11
C LEU A 22 1.55 -1.65 12.71
N VAL A 23 2.82 -1.35 12.61
CA VAL A 23 3.37 -0.05 13.01
C VAL A 23 3.78 0.70 11.75
N THR A 24 3.15 1.84 11.48
CA THR A 24 3.52 2.73 10.37
C THR A 24 4.23 3.94 10.93
N ALA A 25 5.43 4.21 10.45
CA ALA A 25 6.20 5.40 10.82
C ALA A 25 6.22 6.38 9.64
N TYR A 26 5.88 7.62 9.91
CA TYR A 26 6.03 8.73 8.95
C TYR A 26 7.26 9.52 9.35
N LEU A 27 8.25 9.52 8.47
CA LEU A 27 9.48 10.29 8.66
C LEU A 27 9.42 11.51 7.76
N ALA A 28 9.75 12.69 8.31
CA ALA A 28 10.05 13.84 7.47
C ALA A 28 11.26 13.49 6.58
N HIS A 29 11.22 13.89 5.32
CA HIS A 29 12.34 13.65 4.40
C HIS A 29 13.50 14.59 4.78
N ASP A 30 14.28 14.15 5.74
CA ASP A 30 15.52 14.79 6.15
C ASP A 30 16.67 13.79 5.95
N PRO A 31 17.53 14.00 4.95
CA PRO A 31 18.66 13.11 4.69
C PRO A 31 19.68 13.08 5.84
N ALA A 32 19.64 14.03 6.77
CA ALA A 32 20.48 14.06 7.97
C ALA A 32 19.84 13.38 9.19
N ALA A 33 18.57 12.94 9.09
CA ALA A 33 17.90 12.27 10.21
C ALA A 33 18.49 10.88 10.46
N PRO A 34 18.72 10.50 11.73
CA PRO A 34 19.19 9.17 12.05
C PRO A 34 18.13 8.11 11.64
N PRO A 35 18.55 6.90 11.25
CA PRO A 35 17.65 5.82 10.89
C PRO A 35 16.71 5.51 12.05
N LEU A 36 15.43 5.25 11.73
CA LEU A 36 14.44 4.86 12.73
C LEU A 36 14.82 3.51 13.36
N ALA A 37 15.08 3.50 14.66
CA ALA A 37 15.28 2.29 15.42
C ALA A 37 14.00 1.93 16.18
N LEU A 38 13.41 0.77 15.89
CA LEU A 38 12.26 0.24 16.60
C LEU A 38 12.70 -0.91 17.49
N THR A 39 12.52 -0.77 18.80
CA THR A 39 12.81 -1.83 19.77
C THR A 39 11.49 -2.44 20.25
N ILE A 40 11.28 -3.73 20.02
CA ILE A 40 10.10 -4.46 20.47
C ILE A 40 10.50 -5.29 21.69
N ARG A 41 9.81 -5.08 22.81
CA ARG A 41 9.97 -5.88 24.03
C ARG A 41 8.66 -6.57 24.36
N ARG A 42 8.74 -7.84 24.70
CA ARG A 42 7.64 -8.59 25.27
C ARG A 42 7.66 -8.42 26.80
N LEU A 43 6.52 -8.09 27.39
CA LEU A 43 6.39 -7.78 28.82
C LEU A 43 5.65 -8.88 29.59
N ASP A 44 5.70 -10.12 29.15
CA ASP A 44 5.09 -11.25 29.88
C ASP A 44 5.95 -11.64 31.08
N THR A 45 5.32 -11.89 32.19
CA THR A 45 5.96 -12.17 33.50
C THR A 45 6.49 -13.61 33.69
N ALA A 46 6.65 -14.37 32.64
CA ALA A 46 7.18 -15.73 32.71
C ALA A 46 8.40 -15.86 31.80
N SER A 47 9.59 -15.82 32.42
CA SER A 47 10.88 -16.14 31.82
C SER A 47 11.34 -15.27 30.66
N GLU A 48 12.27 -14.41 30.92
CA GLU A 48 12.92 -13.48 30.00
C GLU A 48 13.65 -14.24 28.87
N PRO A 49 13.11 -14.31 27.64
CA PRO A 49 13.97 -14.63 26.52
C PRO A 49 14.73 -13.36 26.13
N PRO A 50 16.00 -13.49 25.68
CA PRO A 50 16.85 -12.35 25.37
C PRO A 50 16.16 -11.40 24.39
N ALA A 51 16.29 -10.11 24.65
CA ALA A 51 15.82 -9.04 23.77
C ALA A 51 16.28 -9.33 22.34
N ARG A 52 15.36 -9.66 21.45
CA ARG A 52 15.66 -9.76 20.02
C ARG A 52 15.79 -8.34 19.49
N THR A 53 17.01 -7.85 19.44
CA THR A 53 17.35 -6.74 18.56
C THR A 53 17.20 -7.29 17.15
N VAL A 54 16.14 -6.91 16.45
CA VAL A 54 16.05 -7.15 15.03
C VAL A 54 16.96 -6.12 14.38
N SER A 55 18.24 -6.47 14.27
CA SER A 55 19.17 -5.77 13.39
C SER A 55 18.71 -6.12 11.97
N PHE A 56 18.17 -5.16 11.26
CA PHE A 56 18.07 -5.26 9.81
C PHE A 56 19.49 -5.13 9.26
N ALA A 57 20.22 -6.25 9.27
CA ALA A 57 21.43 -6.35 8.47
C ALA A 57 20.98 -6.10 7.02
N ALA A 58 21.48 -5.01 6.45
CA ALA A 58 21.34 -4.78 5.04
C ALA A 58 21.88 -6.04 4.33
N ARG A 59 20.98 -6.85 3.83
CA ARG A 59 21.36 -7.88 2.87
C ARG A 59 21.98 -7.12 1.70
N THR A 60 23.21 -7.42 1.40
CA THR A 60 23.86 -6.97 0.16
C THR A 60 23.20 -7.74 -0.99
N GLU A 61 21.93 -7.42 -1.25
CA GLU A 61 21.29 -7.77 -2.49
C GLU A 61 21.77 -6.75 -3.53
N SER A 62 22.08 -7.23 -4.72
CA SER A 62 22.21 -6.42 -5.94
C SER A 62 21.31 -5.20 -5.83
N ALA A 63 21.85 -3.99 -6.04
CA ALA A 63 21.14 -2.74 -5.81
C ALA A 63 19.68 -2.88 -6.25
N PRO A 64 18.70 -2.67 -5.35
CA PRO A 64 17.30 -2.89 -5.70
C PRO A 64 17.00 -2.03 -6.93
N ALA A 65 16.38 -2.66 -7.93
CA ALA A 65 15.97 -1.92 -9.12
C ALA A 65 15.13 -0.70 -8.66
N PRO A 66 15.34 0.47 -9.26
CA PRO A 66 14.79 1.72 -8.76
C PRO A 66 13.26 1.65 -8.73
N GLU A 67 12.72 1.86 -7.54
CA GLU A 67 11.30 1.99 -7.31
C GLU A 67 10.82 3.35 -7.80
N ILE A 68 9.71 3.36 -8.52
CA ILE A 68 9.11 4.59 -9.04
C ILE A 68 8.34 5.29 -7.93
N PRO A 69 8.65 6.56 -7.59
CA PRO A 69 7.86 7.33 -6.63
C PRO A 69 6.42 7.50 -7.12
N LEU A 70 5.47 7.30 -6.22
CA LEU A 70 4.04 7.35 -6.52
C LEU A 70 3.35 8.47 -5.74
N GLU A 71 2.34 9.05 -6.36
CA GLU A 71 1.27 9.76 -5.69
C GLU A 71 -0.03 8.98 -5.91
N ILE A 72 -0.73 8.71 -4.82
CA ILE A 72 -2.01 8.02 -4.82
C ILE A 72 -3.03 8.94 -4.15
N VAL A 73 -4.12 9.23 -4.84
CA VAL A 73 -5.24 9.98 -4.28
C VAL A 73 -6.39 9.01 -4.09
N LEU A 74 -6.94 8.96 -2.88
CA LEU A 74 -8.08 8.11 -2.55
C LEU A 74 -9.28 8.98 -2.21
N HIS A 75 -10.40 8.73 -2.86
CA HIS A 75 -11.69 9.20 -2.43
C HIS A 75 -12.30 8.19 -1.46
N ILE A 76 -12.30 8.53 -0.18
CA ILE A 76 -12.71 7.64 0.92
C ILE A 76 -14.09 8.07 1.40
N ARG A 77 -14.98 7.10 1.61
CA ARG A 77 -16.32 7.34 2.14
C ARG A 77 -16.30 8.25 3.37
N GLY A 78 -17.13 9.29 3.33
CA GLY A 78 -17.27 10.24 4.44
C GLY A 78 -16.05 11.15 4.64
N ARG A 79 -15.10 11.13 3.73
CA ARG A 79 -13.93 12.01 3.71
C ARG A 79 -13.78 12.68 2.35
N CYS A 80 -13.02 13.76 2.30
CA CYS A 80 -12.55 14.33 1.03
C CYS A 80 -11.42 13.48 0.46
N ASP A 81 -10.88 13.90 -0.67
CA ASP A 81 -9.72 13.25 -1.28
C ASP A 81 -8.52 13.31 -0.32
N VAL A 82 -7.88 12.16 -0.14
CA VAL A 82 -6.71 11.98 0.72
C VAL A 82 -5.52 11.58 -0.13
N TYR A 83 -4.39 12.28 0.06
CA TYR A 83 -3.17 12.11 -0.72
C TYR A 83 -2.17 11.24 0.03
N PHE A 84 -1.57 10.30 -0.68
CA PHE A 84 -0.53 9.42 -0.18
C PHE A 84 0.67 9.45 -1.13
N PHE A 85 1.88 9.31 -0.58
CA PHE A 85 3.12 9.35 -1.35
C PHE A 85 3.99 8.13 -1.04
N GLY A 86 4.63 7.59 -2.07
CA GLY A 86 5.49 6.41 -1.96
C GLY A 86 4.74 5.09 -2.11
N SER A 87 5.40 3.98 -1.73
CA SER A 87 4.91 2.60 -1.87
C SER A 87 4.28 2.02 -0.59
N GLY A 88 4.11 2.84 0.43
CA GLY A 88 3.42 2.45 1.66
C GLY A 88 1.92 2.20 1.44
N TRP A 89 1.24 1.76 2.49
CA TRP A 89 -0.21 1.64 2.47
C TRP A 89 -0.89 3.00 2.32
N ALA A 90 -1.74 3.13 1.31
CA ALA A 90 -2.68 4.22 1.14
C ALA A 90 -4.07 3.78 1.63
N GLY A 91 -4.77 4.63 2.39
CA GLY A 91 -6.05 4.29 3.01
C GLY A 91 -5.90 3.73 4.43
N ARG A 92 -6.80 2.82 4.84
CA ARG A 92 -6.86 2.22 6.18
C ARG A 92 -7.04 3.26 7.30
N VAL A 93 -7.89 4.22 7.05
CA VAL A 93 -8.09 5.36 7.96
C VAL A 93 -9.16 5.11 9.04
N GLY A 94 -9.69 3.91 9.12
CA GLY A 94 -10.66 3.47 10.13
C GLY A 94 -11.75 2.56 9.56
N PRO A 95 -12.49 1.86 10.40
CA PRO A 95 -13.53 0.92 9.98
C PRO A 95 -14.64 1.64 9.20
N GLY A 96 -15.16 0.98 8.17
CA GLY A 96 -16.20 1.52 7.30
C GLY A 96 -15.75 2.69 6.42
N SER A 97 -14.44 2.91 6.32
CA SER A 97 -13.82 3.97 5.50
C SER A 97 -13.33 3.38 4.19
N TRP A 98 -14.22 2.79 3.42
CA TRP A 98 -13.87 2.19 2.13
C TRP A 98 -13.54 3.21 1.05
N ILE A 99 -12.83 2.74 0.05
CA ILE A 99 -12.42 3.52 -1.12
C ILE A 99 -13.55 3.48 -2.16
N GLU A 100 -14.04 4.65 -2.56
CA GLU A 100 -15.03 4.81 -3.65
C GLU A 100 -14.35 5.06 -4.99
N ALA A 101 -13.23 5.78 -4.97
CA ALA A 101 -12.42 6.02 -6.15
C ALA A 101 -10.94 6.19 -5.78
N PHE A 102 -10.07 5.95 -6.75
CA PHE A 102 -8.65 6.24 -6.59
C PHE A 102 -8.03 6.76 -7.89
N THR A 103 -6.91 7.46 -7.71
CA THR A 103 -6.02 7.88 -8.80
C THR A 103 -4.60 7.47 -8.43
N ILE A 104 -3.88 6.91 -9.40
CA ILE A 104 -2.46 6.57 -9.25
C ILE A 104 -1.66 7.40 -10.25
N LEU A 105 -0.69 8.16 -9.75
CA LEU A 105 0.19 8.98 -10.56
C LEU A 105 1.66 8.65 -10.27
N PRO A 106 2.33 7.85 -11.11
CA PRO A 106 3.77 7.68 -11.04
C PRO A 106 4.47 9.02 -11.27
N ARG A 107 5.41 9.39 -10.40
CA ARG A 107 6.18 10.64 -10.47
C ARG A 107 7.39 10.55 -11.41
N HIS A 108 7.32 9.65 -12.38
CA HIS A 108 8.28 9.45 -13.44
C HIS A 108 7.54 9.43 -14.78
N GLU A 109 7.91 10.29 -15.70
CA GLU A 109 7.18 10.54 -16.95
C GLU A 109 6.94 9.26 -17.78
N ARG A 110 7.96 8.44 -17.98
CA ARG A 110 7.83 7.18 -18.73
C ARG A 110 6.91 6.19 -18.05
N ALA A 111 6.93 6.12 -16.72
CA ALA A 111 6.03 5.27 -15.96
C ALA A 111 4.58 5.81 -16.03
N ALA A 112 4.38 7.11 -15.89
CA ALA A 112 3.06 7.74 -16.04
C ALA A 112 2.45 7.48 -17.42
N ALA A 113 3.25 7.50 -18.49
CA ALA A 113 2.80 7.18 -19.84
C ALA A 113 2.47 5.69 -20.03
N ALA A 114 3.18 4.80 -19.31
CA ALA A 114 3.14 3.36 -19.52
C ALA A 114 2.17 2.62 -18.58
N ILE A 115 1.83 3.14 -17.41
CA ILE A 115 1.01 2.45 -16.42
C ILE A 115 -0.48 2.71 -16.68
N GLU A 116 -1.27 1.66 -16.48
CA GLU A 116 -2.73 1.72 -16.46
C GLU A 116 -3.29 0.84 -15.34
N TYR A 117 -4.48 1.17 -14.90
CA TYR A 117 -5.17 0.47 -13.81
C TYR A 117 -6.67 0.39 -14.04
N LYS A 118 -7.33 -0.50 -13.31
CA LYS A 118 -8.78 -0.64 -13.29
C LYS A 118 -9.29 -0.91 -11.88
N GLY A 119 -10.54 -0.54 -11.64
CA GLY A 119 -11.30 -0.85 -10.44
C GLY A 119 -12.21 -2.05 -10.64
N LEU A 120 -12.41 -2.81 -9.58
CA LEU A 120 -13.31 -3.95 -9.50
C LEU A 120 -14.48 -3.55 -8.60
N SER A 121 -15.70 -3.72 -9.10
CA SER A 121 -16.94 -3.40 -8.38
C SER A 121 -17.77 -4.65 -8.12
N ALA A 122 -18.91 -4.50 -7.49
CA ALA A 122 -19.84 -5.58 -7.22
C ALA A 122 -20.29 -6.30 -8.50
N ASN A 123 -20.74 -7.54 -8.36
CA ASN A 123 -21.27 -8.37 -9.44
C ASN A 123 -20.30 -8.60 -10.60
N GLY A 124 -18.99 -8.58 -10.35
CA GLY A 124 -17.98 -8.78 -11.37
C GLY A 124 -17.82 -7.63 -12.37
N VAL A 125 -18.44 -6.49 -12.11
CA VAL A 125 -18.28 -5.30 -12.95
C VAL A 125 -16.89 -4.71 -12.74
N GLU A 126 -16.20 -4.44 -13.84
CA GLU A 126 -14.88 -3.84 -13.85
C GLU A 126 -14.91 -2.54 -14.67
N THR A 127 -14.12 -1.56 -14.29
CA THR A 127 -13.89 -0.41 -15.16
C THR A 127 -13.06 -0.83 -16.38
N ALA A 128 -13.06 -0.02 -17.42
CA ALA A 128 -12.02 -0.12 -18.44
C ALA A 128 -10.64 0.11 -17.81
N TRP A 129 -9.58 -0.30 -18.50
CA TRP A 129 -8.23 0.10 -18.17
C TRP A 129 -8.06 1.60 -18.36
N LEU A 130 -7.70 2.31 -17.31
CA LEU A 130 -7.55 3.76 -17.26
C LEU A 130 -6.07 4.14 -17.20
N PRO A 131 -5.63 5.15 -17.93
CA PRO A 131 -4.26 5.63 -17.86
C PRO A 131 -3.96 6.28 -16.52
N ALA A 132 -2.68 6.32 -16.13
CA ALA A 132 -2.23 7.01 -14.93
C ALA A 132 -2.77 8.44 -14.85
N GLY A 133 -3.12 8.88 -13.64
CA GLY A 133 -3.74 10.18 -13.38
C GLY A 133 -5.25 10.24 -13.61
N SER A 134 -5.90 9.19 -14.11
CA SER A 134 -7.37 9.15 -14.28
C SER A 134 -8.07 8.67 -13.03
N VAL A 135 -9.23 9.24 -12.71
CA VAL A 135 -10.07 8.79 -11.59
C VAL A 135 -10.70 7.44 -11.93
N CYS A 136 -10.45 6.45 -11.07
CA CYS A 136 -11.02 5.10 -11.17
C CYS A 136 -12.03 4.89 -10.06
N GLY A 137 -13.28 4.66 -10.40
CA GLY A 137 -14.39 4.52 -9.46
C GLY A 137 -15.37 5.67 -9.54
N THR A 138 -16.15 5.87 -8.49
CA THR A 138 -17.17 6.92 -8.40
C THR A 138 -17.01 7.70 -7.11
N THR A 139 -17.23 9.01 -7.13
CA THR A 139 -17.09 9.85 -5.94
C THR A 139 -18.47 10.21 -5.37
N GLY A 140 -18.61 10.14 -4.04
CA GLY A 140 -19.80 10.62 -3.33
C GLY A 140 -21.08 9.80 -3.59
N ARG A 141 -20.94 8.57 -4.11
CA ARG A 141 -22.09 7.69 -4.39
C ARG A 141 -22.27 6.57 -3.38
N ASN A 142 -21.43 6.53 -2.36
CA ASN A 142 -21.44 5.47 -1.36
C ASN A 142 -21.31 4.06 -1.97
N THR A 143 -20.57 3.97 -3.07
CA THR A 143 -20.35 2.73 -3.81
C THR A 143 -18.89 2.32 -3.66
N PRO A 144 -18.60 1.26 -2.88
CA PRO A 144 -17.22 0.82 -2.67
C PRO A 144 -16.63 0.18 -3.90
N LEU A 145 -15.34 0.32 -4.07
CA LEU A 145 -14.55 -0.59 -4.87
C LEU A 145 -14.31 -1.88 -4.07
N LEU A 146 -14.33 -3.02 -4.74
CA LEU A 146 -14.08 -4.34 -4.15
C LEU A 146 -12.69 -4.88 -4.50
N GLY A 147 -11.90 -4.07 -5.19
CA GLY A 147 -10.55 -4.42 -5.59
C GLY A 147 -10.06 -3.57 -6.74
N PHE A 148 -8.87 -3.92 -7.22
CA PHE A 148 -8.21 -3.21 -8.31
C PHE A 148 -7.19 -4.09 -9.02
N ALA A 149 -6.70 -3.63 -10.15
CA ALA A 149 -5.56 -4.21 -10.85
C ALA A 149 -4.71 -3.10 -11.48
N VAL A 150 -3.40 -3.30 -11.55
CA VAL A 150 -2.43 -2.36 -12.13
C VAL A 150 -1.50 -3.12 -13.06
N ARG A 151 -1.19 -2.54 -14.22
CA ARG A 151 -0.23 -3.13 -15.16
C ARG A 151 0.46 -2.08 -16.02
N GLN A 152 1.49 -2.50 -16.70
CA GLN A 152 2.02 -1.77 -17.84
C GLN A 152 1.11 -1.97 -19.06
N LYS A 153 0.84 -0.92 -19.82
CA LYS A 153 0.16 -0.98 -21.13
C LYS A 153 0.94 -1.87 -22.09
N ALA A 154 0.22 -2.64 -22.86
CA ALA A 154 0.81 -3.40 -23.95
C ALA A 154 1.42 -2.46 -25.03
N GLY A 155 2.54 -2.87 -25.62
CA GLY A 155 3.12 -2.15 -26.77
C GLY A 155 3.91 -0.88 -26.45
N VAL A 156 4.16 -0.56 -25.19
CA VAL A 156 5.05 0.56 -24.82
C VAL A 156 6.50 0.13 -25.01
N ALA A 157 7.11 0.55 -26.10
CA ALA A 157 8.48 0.21 -26.44
C ALA A 157 9.49 0.82 -25.43
N GLY A 158 10.53 0.06 -25.09
CA GLY A 158 11.65 0.52 -24.26
C GLY A 158 11.32 0.80 -22.80
N ALA A 159 10.11 0.49 -22.33
CA ALA A 159 9.72 0.54 -20.93
C ALA A 159 9.45 -0.87 -20.42
N ARG A 160 9.88 -1.15 -19.20
CA ARG A 160 9.71 -2.44 -18.55
C ARG A 160 9.46 -2.23 -17.06
N PHE A 161 8.18 -2.19 -16.70
CA PHE A 161 7.76 -1.94 -15.33
C PHE A 161 7.09 -3.18 -14.75
N ASP A 162 7.54 -3.59 -13.56
CA ASP A 162 6.84 -4.56 -12.74
C ASP A 162 5.96 -3.83 -11.74
N CYS A 163 4.68 -4.17 -11.70
CA CYS A 163 3.72 -3.67 -10.73
C CYS A 163 3.40 -4.77 -9.73
N GLU A 164 3.66 -4.52 -8.46
CA GLU A 164 3.28 -5.41 -7.35
C GLU A 164 2.36 -4.65 -6.39
N TYR A 165 1.22 -5.24 -6.02
CA TYR A 165 0.23 -4.55 -5.22
C TYR A 165 -0.58 -5.47 -4.34
N SER A 166 -1.06 -4.92 -3.22
CA SER A 166 -1.88 -5.59 -2.21
C SER A 166 -3.07 -4.72 -1.82
N GLY A 167 -4.15 -5.34 -1.41
CA GLY A 167 -5.36 -4.69 -0.92
C GLY A 167 -5.69 -5.09 0.52
N SER A 168 -6.20 -4.16 1.31
CA SER A 168 -6.83 -4.45 2.60
C SER A 168 -8.32 -4.13 2.54
N PHE A 169 -9.13 -4.94 3.21
CA PHE A 169 -10.58 -4.96 3.04
C PHE A 169 -11.29 -4.78 4.38
N GLU A 170 -12.58 -4.41 4.35
CA GLU A 170 -13.39 -4.13 5.52
C GLU A 170 -13.48 -5.34 6.48
N SER A 171 -13.49 -6.55 5.96
CA SER A 171 -13.43 -7.78 6.77
C SER A 171 -12.14 -7.95 7.58
N GLY A 172 -11.13 -7.10 7.34
CA GLY A 172 -9.78 -7.25 7.86
C GLY A 172 -8.87 -8.16 7.01
N ALA A 173 -9.40 -8.72 5.92
CA ALA A 173 -8.61 -9.51 4.99
C ALA A 173 -7.56 -8.63 4.29
N VAL A 174 -6.41 -9.24 3.98
CA VAL A 174 -5.37 -8.66 3.11
C VAL A 174 -5.16 -9.62 1.95
N SER A 175 -5.26 -9.11 0.74
CA SER A 175 -5.05 -9.87 -0.49
C SER A 175 -3.82 -9.35 -1.22
N GLY A 176 -3.10 -10.24 -1.85
CA GLY A 176 -1.88 -9.95 -2.58
C GLY A 176 -0.65 -10.66 -1.99
N PRO A 177 0.55 -10.38 -2.51
CA PRO A 177 0.80 -9.48 -3.63
C PRO A 177 0.27 -10.02 -4.96
N ALA A 178 -0.56 -9.22 -5.63
CA ALA A 178 -0.93 -9.42 -7.01
C ALA A 178 0.06 -8.70 -7.93
N ARG A 179 0.17 -9.11 -9.21
CA ARG A 179 1.16 -8.56 -10.12
C ARG A 179 0.62 -8.35 -11.53
N ASN A 180 1.08 -7.29 -12.17
CA ASN A 180 1.01 -7.07 -13.62
C ASN A 180 -0.36 -7.35 -14.26
N GLY A 181 -1.42 -6.82 -13.67
CA GLY A 181 -2.79 -6.94 -14.16
C GLY A 181 -3.63 -8.05 -13.52
N ALA A 182 -3.06 -8.87 -12.65
CA ALA A 182 -3.83 -9.82 -11.88
C ALA A 182 -4.78 -9.09 -10.92
N PRO A 183 -6.05 -9.52 -10.78
CA PRO A 183 -6.98 -8.85 -9.88
C PRO A 183 -6.57 -9.01 -8.42
N CYS A 184 -6.54 -7.90 -7.67
CA CYS A 184 -6.39 -7.87 -6.23
C CYS A 184 -7.75 -7.59 -5.60
N ARG A 185 -8.35 -8.60 -4.98
CA ARG A 185 -9.65 -8.52 -4.30
C ARG A 185 -9.68 -9.47 -3.11
N SER A 186 -10.61 -9.26 -2.19
CA SER A 186 -10.87 -10.19 -1.09
C SER A 186 -11.32 -11.57 -1.61
N VAL A 187 -11.10 -12.58 -0.80
CA VAL A 187 -11.71 -13.91 -0.98
C VAL A 187 -13.19 -13.92 -0.60
N SER A 188 -13.63 -12.93 0.20
CA SER A 188 -15.03 -12.74 0.57
C SER A 188 -15.76 -11.93 -0.49
N ASP A 189 -16.99 -12.32 -0.80
CA ASP A 189 -17.82 -11.56 -1.71
C ASP A 189 -18.24 -10.21 -1.11
N ASN A 190 -18.34 -9.20 -1.97
CA ASN A 190 -18.77 -7.85 -1.60
C ASN A 190 -18.01 -7.22 -0.42
N ASP A 191 -16.74 -7.52 -0.28
CA ASP A 191 -15.87 -7.00 0.78
C ASP A 191 -15.20 -5.70 0.31
N PRO A 192 -15.56 -4.54 0.87
CA PRO A 192 -15.05 -3.24 0.44
C PRO A 192 -13.55 -3.08 0.60
N LEU A 193 -12.91 -2.48 -0.38
CA LEU A 193 -11.50 -2.08 -0.33
C LEU A 193 -11.33 -0.89 0.61
N GLU A 194 -10.54 -1.02 1.67
CA GLU A 194 -10.23 0.05 2.64
C GLU A 194 -8.81 0.60 2.49
N GLY A 195 -7.94 -0.11 1.82
CA GLY A 195 -6.58 0.33 1.58
C GLY A 195 -5.93 -0.41 0.44
N LEU A 196 -4.97 0.25 -0.18
CA LEU A 196 -4.14 -0.33 -1.23
C LEU A 196 -2.66 -0.02 -0.99
N GLN A 197 -1.82 -0.91 -1.43
CA GLN A 197 -0.37 -0.74 -1.49
C GLN A 197 0.10 -1.07 -2.89
N LEU A 198 0.98 -0.26 -3.45
CA LEU A 198 1.51 -0.43 -4.80
C LEU A 198 3.00 -0.10 -4.83
N CYS A 199 3.77 -0.99 -5.41
CA CYS A 199 5.17 -0.79 -5.77
C CYS A 199 5.32 -0.94 -7.28
N ILE A 200 5.97 0.00 -7.95
CA ILE A 200 6.32 -0.07 -9.37
C ILE A 200 7.84 -0.03 -9.50
N ILE A 201 8.39 -1.04 -10.12
CA ILE A 201 9.84 -1.23 -10.27
C ILE A 201 10.21 -1.03 -11.75
N ASP A 202 11.18 -0.17 -12.02
CA ASP A 202 11.75 -0.03 -13.38
C ASP A 202 12.76 -1.13 -13.65
N ARG A 203 12.48 -2.00 -14.61
CA ARG A 203 13.35 -3.07 -15.09
C ARG A 203 14.06 -2.70 -16.40
N SER A 204 13.89 -1.48 -16.89
CA SER A 204 14.44 -1.07 -18.18
C SER A 204 15.97 -1.05 -18.20
N ALA A 205 16.61 -0.86 -17.05
CA ALA A 205 18.07 -0.82 -16.91
C ALA A 205 18.72 -2.19 -16.62
N ALA A 206 17.94 -3.26 -16.49
CA ALA A 206 18.42 -4.61 -16.16
C ALA A 206 18.58 -5.51 -17.40
N GLY A 207 18.98 -4.93 -18.53
CA GLY A 207 19.24 -5.61 -19.80
C GLY A 207 20.66 -5.42 -20.29
#